data_87d5e4965a974daac8fce4fae2e5b792
#
_entry.id   87d5e4965a974daac8fce4fae2e5b792
#
_cell.length_a   1.000
_cell.length_b   1.000
_cell.length_c   1.000
_cell.angle_alpha   90.00
_cell.angle_beta   90.00
_cell.angle_gamma   90.00
#
_symmetry.space_group_name_H-M   'P 1'
#
loop_
_entity.id
_entity.type
_entity.pdbx_description
1 polymer ?
#
loop_
_entity_poly.entity_id
_entity_poly.type
_entity_poly.pdbx_seq_one_letter_code
_entity_poly.pdbx_strand_id
1 'polypeptide(L)'
;MTFDLHTAEAIPERARAEIEQILNSGDLFRYHSENSPVTLLEQEFAKMMGAKYALAVASCSAAIFLSLRALELPKGAKVLIPGFTFAAVPSSVVHAELTPVLVDVAENYRMDMADFEAKLTGEIKAVVVSHMRGHTSDMDKIMALCDAKNIPVLEDAAHSLGTTWNGQKIGTIGKIGCFSFQSYKLLNAGEGGILITDDEDIIARTIIMSGAYETNWQKHGMDAGTFGKYQNKLPLYNTRLSNLSAILVRAQLAEVERRAKDGLRNHDALAEKIATHSSLEVPTPLEPEHRAPDSIQFNLVDFSDAEAKAFTSACKEAGIGVSIFGMQSGNARAFWNWQFLEGTPELPQTRAMLMRACDLRLPARLTLDEVDQIGDLILSSLEKAKTRQAA
;
A
#
# COMPACT_ATOMS: atom_id res chain seq x y z
N MET A 1 -23.22 -0.21 -20.97
CA MET A 1 -22.04 0.69 -20.91
C MET A 1 -20.94 -0.07 -20.21
N THR A 2 -19.69 -0.01 -20.65
CA THR A 2 -18.59 -0.68 -19.97
C THR A 2 -17.73 0.43 -19.34
N PHE A 3 -17.62 0.45 -18.02
CA PHE A 3 -16.77 1.41 -17.32
C PHE A 3 -15.33 0.91 -17.36
N ASP A 4 -14.41 1.79 -17.71
CA ASP A 4 -12.98 1.48 -17.61
C ASP A 4 -12.47 1.75 -16.19
N LEU A 5 -12.57 0.75 -15.34
CA LEU A 5 -12.11 0.80 -13.94
C LEU A 5 -10.65 0.35 -13.78
N HIS A 6 -10.04 -0.21 -14.83
CA HIS A 6 -8.74 -0.86 -14.74
C HIS A 6 -7.59 -0.12 -15.41
N THR A 7 -7.84 0.80 -16.32
CA THR A 7 -6.78 1.63 -16.89
C THR A 7 -6.16 2.52 -15.81
N ALA A 8 -4.83 2.59 -15.81
CA ALA A 8 -4.08 3.47 -14.92
C ALA A 8 -4.34 4.95 -15.27
N GLU A 9 -4.09 5.84 -14.31
CA GLU A 9 -4.14 7.28 -14.56
C GLU A 9 -3.10 7.69 -15.62
N ALA A 10 -3.50 8.61 -16.51
CA ALA A 10 -2.62 9.06 -17.58
C ALA A 10 -1.38 9.76 -17.06
N ILE A 11 -0.26 9.54 -17.72
CA ILE A 11 0.98 10.26 -17.44
C ILE A 11 0.89 11.69 -17.99
N PRO A 12 1.17 12.72 -17.18
CA PRO A 12 1.12 14.11 -17.63
C PRO A 12 2.06 14.40 -18.79
N GLU A 13 1.65 15.26 -19.70
CA GLU A 13 2.38 15.63 -20.91
C GLU A 13 3.81 16.13 -20.63
N ARG A 14 4.00 16.78 -19.49
CA ARG A 14 5.33 17.28 -19.05
C ARG A 14 6.41 16.19 -18.92
N ALA A 15 6.03 14.91 -18.79
CA ALA A 15 6.98 13.80 -18.77
C ALA A 15 7.66 13.58 -20.13
N ARG A 16 7.02 13.94 -21.24
CA ARG A 16 7.48 13.57 -22.59
C ARG A 16 8.85 14.14 -22.94
N ALA A 17 9.08 15.42 -22.63
CA ALA A 17 10.34 16.08 -22.93
C ALA A 17 11.53 15.44 -22.19
N GLU A 18 11.35 15.13 -20.89
CA GLU A 18 12.41 14.45 -20.11
C GLU A 18 12.61 13.00 -20.58
N ILE A 19 11.53 12.30 -20.97
CA ILE A 19 11.61 10.95 -21.53
C ILE A 19 12.40 10.96 -22.85
N GLU A 20 12.13 11.89 -23.74
CA GLU A 20 12.86 12.02 -25.00
C GLU A 20 14.34 12.30 -24.77
N GLN A 21 14.67 13.19 -23.83
CA GLN A 21 16.06 13.49 -23.49
C GLN A 21 16.80 12.26 -22.97
N ILE A 22 16.18 11.50 -22.06
CA ILE A 22 16.84 10.33 -21.49
C ILE A 22 16.96 9.17 -22.46
N LEU A 23 16.02 9.02 -23.41
CA LEU A 23 16.14 8.06 -24.49
C LEU A 23 17.26 8.40 -25.47
N ASN A 24 17.46 9.70 -25.75
CA ASN A 24 18.53 10.19 -26.62
C ASN A 24 19.91 10.06 -25.95
N SER A 25 20.01 10.29 -24.63
CA SER A 25 21.28 10.19 -23.89
C SER A 25 21.64 8.75 -23.50
N GLY A 26 20.65 7.88 -23.31
CA GLY A 26 20.83 6.55 -22.76
C GLY A 26 21.08 6.50 -21.25
N ASP A 27 20.94 7.62 -20.53
CA ASP A 27 21.25 7.75 -19.11
C ASP A 27 20.17 7.13 -18.20
N LEU A 28 19.93 5.84 -18.35
CA LEU A 28 18.87 5.11 -17.61
C LEU A 28 19.26 4.74 -16.19
N PHE A 29 20.56 4.77 -15.86
CA PHE A 29 21.08 4.35 -14.56
C PHE A 29 21.06 5.49 -13.54
N ARG A 30 20.47 5.26 -12.36
CA ARG A 30 20.23 6.29 -11.33
C ARG A 30 21.48 7.03 -10.83
N TYR A 31 22.66 6.43 -10.96
CA TYR A 31 23.92 7.00 -10.48
C TYR A 31 24.72 7.74 -11.55
N HIS A 32 24.10 8.11 -12.65
CA HIS A 32 24.80 8.88 -13.71
C HIS A 32 25.27 10.23 -13.19
N SER A 33 24.42 10.98 -12.49
CA SER A 33 24.77 12.28 -11.90
C SER A 33 23.98 12.55 -10.61
N GLU A 34 24.42 13.57 -9.85
CA GLU A 34 23.70 14.06 -8.66
C GLU A 34 22.33 14.66 -8.99
N ASN A 35 22.14 15.10 -10.22
CA ASN A 35 20.88 15.64 -10.73
C ASN A 35 20.12 14.64 -11.59
N SER A 36 20.41 13.35 -11.45
CA SER A 36 19.65 12.32 -12.17
C SER A 36 18.18 12.30 -11.77
N PRO A 37 17.26 11.90 -12.66
CA PRO A 37 15.84 11.88 -12.36
C PRO A 37 15.47 11.14 -11.07
N VAL A 38 16.17 10.05 -10.72
CA VAL A 38 15.96 9.34 -9.45
C VAL A 38 16.34 10.20 -8.25
N THR A 39 17.50 10.88 -8.28
CA THR A 39 17.92 11.77 -7.18
C THR A 39 16.92 12.91 -6.97
N LEU A 40 16.45 13.52 -8.07
CA LEU A 40 15.43 14.56 -8.01
C LEU A 40 14.10 14.03 -7.47
N LEU A 41 13.68 12.83 -7.87
CA LEU A 41 12.49 12.18 -7.32
C LEU A 41 12.59 11.99 -5.79
N GLU A 42 13.73 11.48 -5.32
CA GLU A 42 13.96 11.25 -3.88
C GLU A 42 13.86 12.55 -3.10
N GLN A 43 14.49 13.63 -3.57
CA GLN A 43 14.41 14.94 -2.94
C GLN A 43 13.00 15.55 -2.96
N GLU A 44 12.33 15.53 -4.10
CA GLU A 44 10.98 16.05 -4.27
C GLU A 44 9.96 15.29 -3.45
N PHE A 45 10.07 13.96 -3.40
CA PHE A 45 9.18 13.10 -2.62
C PHE A 45 9.41 13.27 -1.11
N ALA A 46 10.66 13.30 -0.64
CA ALA A 46 10.99 13.57 0.75
C ALA A 46 10.41 14.93 1.19
N LYS A 47 10.62 15.98 0.39
CA LYS A 47 10.05 17.32 0.63
C LYS A 47 8.51 17.29 0.66
N MET A 48 7.87 16.61 -0.30
CA MET A 48 6.41 16.49 -0.36
C MET A 48 5.86 15.80 0.88
N MET A 49 6.54 14.76 1.37
CA MET A 49 6.12 14.01 2.56
C MET A 49 6.48 14.71 3.86
N GLY A 50 7.49 15.57 3.89
CA GLY A 50 8.03 16.19 5.10
C GLY A 50 9.04 15.29 5.82
N ALA A 51 9.62 14.31 5.13
CA ALA A 51 10.67 13.44 5.63
C ALA A 51 12.07 14.00 5.30
N LYS A 52 13.08 13.59 6.06
CA LYS A 52 14.47 13.99 5.78
C LYS A 52 15.06 13.29 4.58
N TYR A 53 14.76 12.00 4.42
CA TYR A 53 15.37 11.13 3.43
C TYR A 53 14.32 10.30 2.70
N ALA A 54 14.60 10.04 1.42
CA ALA A 54 13.87 9.09 0.61
C ALA A 54 14.84 8.26 -0.25
N LEU A 55 14.46 7.02 -0.55
CA LEU A 55 15.20 6.15 -1.46
C LEU A 55 14.21 5.47 -2.41
N ALA A 56 14.34 5.76 -3.69
CA ALA A 56 13.56 5.12 -4.75
C ALA A 56 14.13 3.74 -5.12
N VAL A 57 13.25 2.77 -5.18
CA VAL A 57 13.57 1.35 -5.38
C VAL A 57 12.62 0.68 -6.39
N ALA A 58 12.96 -0.53 -6.81
CA ALA A 58 12.25 -1.25 -7.86
C ALA A 58 10.78 -1.58 -7.55
N SER A 59 10.38 -1.60 -6.28
CA SER A 59 8.99 -1.86 -5.85
C SER A 59 8.79 -1.50 -4.37
N CYS A 60 7.53 -1.35 -3.93
CA CYS A 60 7.22 -1.24 -2.50
C CYS A 60 7.65 -2.49 -1.71
N SER A 61 7.57 -3.67 -2.31
CA SER A 61 8.08 -4.91 -1.69
C SER A 61 9.58 -4.81 -1.40
N ALA A 62 10.37 -4.25 -2.34
CA ALA A 62 11.79 -3.97 -2.13
C ALA A 62 12.00 -2.91 -1.04
N ALA A 63 11.15 -1.88 -0.96
CA ALA A 63 11.20 -0.88 0.10
C ALA A 63 10.98 -1.51 1.48
N ILE A 64 9.93 -2.31 1.67
CA ILE A 64 9.64 -3.00 2.93
C ILE A 64 10.78 -3.98 3.28
N PHE A 65 11.24 -4.77 2.32
CA PHE A 65 12.33 -5.72 2.51
C PHE A 65 13.62 -5.02 2.98
N LEU A 66 14.06 -3.98 2.28
CA LEU A 66 15.26 -3.22 2.64
C LEU A 66 15.12 -2.53 4.00
N SER A 67 13.92 -2.00 4.30
CA SER A 67 13.62 -1.39 5.59
C SER A 67 13.78 -2.37 6.75
N LEU A 68 13.23 -3.58 6.60
CA LEU A 68 13.38 -4.64 7.59
C LEU A 68 14.85 -5.09 7.76
N ARG A 69 15.57 -5.22 6.65
CA ARG A 69 17.02 -5.53 6.69
C ARG A 69 17.83 -4.42 7.37
N ALA A 70 17.45 -3.15 7.17
CA ALA A 70 18.11 -2.01 7.77
C ALA A 70 17.91 -1.89 9.28
N LEU A 71 16.91 -2.54 9.84
CA LEU A 71 16.73 -2.62 11.30
C LEU A 71 17.75 -3.55 11.98
N GLU A 72 18.51 -4.34 11.24
CA GLU A 72 19.54 -5.27 11.75
C GLU A 72 19.01 -6.23 12.85
N LEU A 73 17.75 -6.65 12.71
CA LEU A 73 17.13 -7.57 13.66
C LEU A 73 17.76 -8.97 13.56
N PRO A 74 17.84 -9.71 14.69
CA PRO A 74 18.33 -11.09 14.67
C PRO A 74 17.50 -11.98 13.72
N LYS A 75 18.17 -12.91 13.05
CA LYS A 75 17.49 -13.92 12.22
C LYS A 75 16.40 -14.64 13.03
N GLY A 76 15.21 -14.80 12.42
CA GLY A 76 14.05 -15.40 13.07
C GLY A 76 13.31 -14.47 14.03
N ALA A 77 13.74 -13.21 14.20
CA ALA A 77 13.01 -12.25 15.02
C ALA A 77 11.57 -12.08 14.54
N LYS A 78 10.63 -12.01 15.47
CA LYS A 78 9.19 -11.93 15.17
C LYS A 78 8.78 -10.51 14.81
N VAL A 79 7.99 -10.38 13.73
CA VAL A 79 7.45 -9.11 13.22
C VAL A 79 5.92 -9.22 13.16
N LEU A 80 5.21 -8.33 13.85
CA LEU A 80 3.75 -8.24 13.73
C LEU A 80 3.36 -7.62 12.38
N ILE A 81 2.38 -8.24 11.73
CA ILE A 81 1.78 -7.74 10.49
C ILE A 81 0.26 -8.01 10.50
N PRO A 82 -0.59 -7.25 9.79
CA PRO A 82 -2.02 -7.56 9.71
C PRO A 82 -2.30 -8.82 8.89
N GLY A 83 -3.33 -9.57 9.28
CA GLY A 83 -3.82 -10.74 8.53
C GLY A 83 -4.48 -10.39 7.19
N PHE A 84 -4.88 -9.12 7.00
CA PHE A 84 -5.35 -8.59 5.73
C PHE A 84 -4.33 -7.61 5.16
N THR A 85 -3.54 -8.09 4.23
CA THR A 85 -2.57 -7.31 3.45
C THR A 85 -2.27 -8.04 2.14
N PHE A 86 -1.50 -7.42 1.25
CA PHE A 86 -0.97 -8.09 0.07
C PHE A 86 0.19 -9.02 0.45
N ALA A 87 0.29 -10.17 -0.19
CA ALA A 87 1.34 -11.19 0.07
C ALA A 87 2.78 -10.63 0.06
N ALA A 88 3.01 -9.45 -0.51
CA ALA A 88 4.32 -8.79 -0.49
C ALA A 88 4.80 -8.46 0.93
N VAL A 89 3.89 -8.14 1.87
CA VAL A 89 4.27 -7.81 3.25
C VAL A 89 4.84 -9.04 3.98
N PRO A 90 4.11 -10.16 4.13
CA PRO A 90 4.68 -11.36 4.73
C PRO A 90 5.89 -11.90 3.96
N SER A 91 5.89 -11.81 2.61
CA SER A 91 7.05 -12.21 1.80
C SER A 91 8.30 -11.38 2.13
N SER A 92 8.16 -10.06 2.29
CA SER A 92 9.27 -9.19 2.66
C SER A 92 9.85 -9.52 4.04
N VAL A 93 8.99 -9.90 5.00
CA VAL A 93 9.43 -10.37 6.33
C VAL A 93 10.24 -11.65 6.20
N VAL A 94 9.73 -12.64 5.45
CA VAL A 94 10.43 -13.93 5.22
C VAL A 94 11.75 -13.73 4.47
N HIS A 95 11.76 -12.91 3.42
CA HIS A 95 12.98 -12.58 2.67
C HIS A 95 14.02 -11.84 3.54
N ALA A 96 13.58 -11.05 4.52
CA ALA A 96 14.47 -10.45 5.50
C ALA A 96 15.00 -11.44 6.55
N GLU A 97 14.71 -12.74 6.43
CA GLU A 97 15.03 -13.82 7.37
C GLU A 97 14.35 -13.64 8.74
N LEU A 98 13.19 -12.99 8.77
CA LEU A 98 12.37 -12.74 9.95
C LEU A 98 11.11 -13.62 9.94
N THR A 99 10.40 -13.68 11.06
CA THR A 99 9.20 -14.51 11.23
C THR A 99 7.95 -13.61 11.34
N PRO A 100 7.02 -13.64 10.38
CA PRO A 100 5.78 -12.89 10.49
C PRO A 100 4.84 -13.50 11.53
N VAL A 101 4.24 -12.65 12.37
CA VAL A 101 3.17 -12.97 13.31
C VAL A 101 1.95 -12.16 12.90
N LEU A 102 0.86 -12.84 12.55
CA LEU A 102 -0.31 -12.18 12.00
C LEU A 102 -1.25 -11.71 13.11
N VAL A 103 -1.71 -10.47 12.97
CA VAL A 103 -2.75 -9.85 13.80
C VAL A 103 -4.10 -9.97 13.10
N ASP A 104 -5.15 -10.32 13.83
CA ASP A 104 -6.50 -10.37 13.28
C ASP A 104 -6.98 -8.98 12.82
N VAL A 105 -7.88 -8.96 11.84
CA VAL A 105 -8.40 -7.74 11.23
C VAL A 105 -9.92 -7.78 11.31
N ALA A 106 -10.50 -6.71 11.86
CA ALA A 106 -11.92 -6.59 12.05
C ALA A 106 -12.68 -6.29 10.74
N GLU A 107 -14.00 -6.30 10.80
CA GLU A 107 -14.89 -6.02 9.67
C GLU A 107 -14.73 -4.65 9.03
N ASN A 108 -14.10 -3.72 9.74
CA ASN A 108 -13.75 -2.38 9.26
C ASN A 108 -12.41 -2.33 8.49
N TYR A 109 -11.82 -3.50 8.16
CA TYR A 109 -10.54 -3.67 7.44
C TYR A 109 -9.30 -3.21 8.20
N ARG A 110 -9.38 -2.95 9.50
CA ARG A 110 -8.30 -2.48 10.36
C ARG A 110 -7.88 -3.57 11.33
N MET A 111 -6.64 -3.52 11.79
CA MET A 111 -6.16 -4.46 12.81
C MET A 111 -7.05 -4.41 14.07
N ASP A 112 -7.41 -5.58 14.58
CA ASP A 112 -8.04 -5.71 15.88
C ASP A 112 -7.01 -5.32 16.96
N MET A 113 -7.29 -4.22 17.64
CA MET A 113 -6.35 -3.67 18.62
C MET A 113 -6.26 -4.50 19.91
N ALA A 114 -7.24 -5.36 20.19
CA ALA A 114 -7.17 -6.30 21.30
C ALA A 114 -6.22 -7.47 20.98
N ASP A 115 -6.34 -8.02 19.77
CA ASP A 115 -5.42 -9.07 19.29
C ASP A 115 -4.00 -8.52 19.08
N PHE A 116 -3.86 -7.28 18.56
CA PHE A 116 -2.58 -6.60 18.44
C PHE A 116 -1.87 -6.49 19.80
N GLU A 117 -2.55 -5.98 20.81
CA GLU A 117 -2.00 -5.79 22.14
C GLU A 117 -1.62 -7.13 22.79
N ALA A 118 -2.47 -8.15 22.66
CA ALA A 118 -2.20 -9.50 23.17
C ALA A 118 -0.97 -10.15 22.52
N LYS A 119 -0.74 -9.90 21.21
CA LYS A 119 0.41 -10.43 20.46
C LYS A 119 1.67 -9.60 20.58
N LEU A 120 1.59 -8.34 21.05
CA LEU A 120 2.74 -7.44 21.21
C LEU A 120 3.57 -7.82 22.46
N THR A 121 4.06 -9.06 22.46
CA THR A 121 4.91 -9.63 23.54
C THR A 121 6.37 -9.18 23.43
N GLY A 122 7.21 -9.54 24.40
CA GLY A 122 8.65 -9.23 24.39
C GLY A 122 9.44 -9.92 23.25
N GLU A 123 8.84 -10.91 22.58
CA GLU A 123 9.44 -11.58 21.41
C GLU A 123 9.33 -10.77 20.12
N ILE A 124 8.38 -9.83 20.04
CA ILE A 124 8.19 -8.97 18.87
C ILE A 124 9.30 -7.93 18.82
N LYS A 125 9.91 -7.78 17.63
CA LYS A 125 11.05 -6.88 17.41
C LYS A 125 10.75 -5.76 16.40
N ALA A 126 9.67 -5.87 15.65
CA ALA A 126 9.17 -4.82 14.76
C ALA A 126 7.68 -5.02 14.48
N VAL A 127 7.04 -3.98 13.99
CA VAL A 127 5.66 -4.01 13.49
C VAL A 127 5.67 -3.45 12.06
N VAL A 128 4.97 -4.12 11.13
CA VAL A 128 4.62 -3.53 9.83
C VAL A 128 3.12 -3.29 9.80
N VAL A 129 2.72 -2.04 9.83
CA VAL A 129 1.32 -1.64 9.62
C VAL A 129 1.08 -1.51 8.13
N SER A 130 0.25 -2.38 7.56
CA SER A 130 -0.17 -2.22 6.17
C SER A 130 -1.53 -1.50 6.13
N HIS A 131 -1.55 -0.31 5.53
CA HIS A 131 -2.77 0.47 5.33
C HIS A 131 -3.52 -0.03 4.10
N MET A 132 -3.94 -1.31 4.18
CA MET A 132 -4.50 -2.03 3.04
C MET A 132 -5.76 -1.35 2.51
N ARG A 133 -5.79 -1.07 1.20
CA ARG A 133 -6.87 -0.33 0.55
C ARG A 133 -7.14 1.07 1.13
N GLY A 134 -6.15 1.66 1.80
CA GLY A 134 -6.28 2.97 2.42
C GLY A 134 -7.02 2.98 3.75
N HIS A 135 -7.32 1.82 4.34
CA HIS A 135 -7.87 1.74 5.70
C HIS A 135 -6.74 1.83 6.71
N THR A 136 -6.71 2.91 7.48
CA THR A 136 -5.68 3.16 8.48
C THR A 136 -6.11 2.60 9.84
N SER A 137 -5.30 1.72 10.43
CA SER A 137 -5.50 1.25 11.81
C SER A 137 -5.23 2.38 12.81
N ASP A 138 -5.65 2.21 14.06
CA ASP A 138 -5.47 3.20 15.13
C ASP A 138 -3.98 3.45 15.39
N MET A 139 -3.42 4.43 14.66
CA MET A 139 -2.00 4.75 14.72
C MET A 139 -1.58 5.33 16.07
N ASP A 140 -2.47 6.07 16.74
CA ASP A 140 -2.15 6.63 18.05
C ASP A 140 -1.94 5.50 19.08
N LYS A 141 -2.84 4.51 19.08
CA LYS A 141 -2.73 3.35 19.97
C LYS A 141 -1.54 2.46 19.61
N ILE A 142 -1.33 2.21 18.31
CA ILE A 142 -0.19 1.40 17.83
C ILE A 142 1.13 2.04 18.25
N MET A 143 1.32 3.33 17.99
CA MET A 143 2.55 4.04 18.33
C MET A 143 2.76 4.08 19.84
N ALA A 144 1.73 4.41 20.63
CA ALA A 144 1.85 4.43 22.09
C ALA A 144 2.30 3.07 22.67
N LEU A 145 1.75 1.97 22.17
CA LEU A 145 2.12 0.60 22.60
C LEU A 145 3.53 0.20 22.16
N CYS A 146 3.92 0.56 20.93
CA CYS A 146 5.22 0.21 20.38
C CYS A 146 6.35 1.05 21.00
N ASP A 147 6.14 2.36 21.18
CA ASP A 147 7.11 3.27 21.77
C ASP A 147 7.41 2.90 23.24
N ALA A 148 6.39 2.52 24.01
CA ALA A 148 6.57 2.03 25.37
C ALA A 148 7.48 0.79 25.48
N LYS A 149 7.66 0.06 24.39
CA LYS A 149 8.49 -1.16 24.30
C LYS A 149 9.73 -0.97 23.41
N ASN A 150 9.96 0.23 22.88
CA ASN A 150 11.00 0.53 21.89
C ASN A 150 10.96 -0.39 20.65
N ILE A 151 9.76 -0.71 20.18
CA ILE A 151 9.54 -1.53 18.99
C ILE A 151 9.35 -0.61 17.77
N PRO A 152 10.19 -0.69 16.73
CA PRO A 152 10.04 0.13 15.54
C PRO A 152 8.80 -0.27 14.74
N VAL A 153 8.08 0.76 14.25
CA VAL A 153 6.92 0.63 13.37
C VAL A 153 7.31 1.03 11.95
N LEU A 154 7.01 0.16 10.98
CA LEU A 154 7.08 0.43 9.56
C LEU A 154 5.66 0.57 9.02
N GLU A 155 5.46 1.55 8.13
CA GLU A 155 4.18 1.74 7.44
C GLU A 155 4.28 1.27 5.98
N ASP A 156 3.51 0.25 5.61
CA ASP A 156 3.22 -0.07 4.22
C ASP A 156 2.07 0.83 3.76
N ALA A 157 2.43 1.94 3.13
CA ALA A 157 1.52 2.96 2.61
C ALA A 157 1.28 2.80 1.09
N ALA A 158 1.42 1.58 0.54
CA ALA A 158 1.24 1.30 -0.89
C ALA A 158 -0.14 1.72 -1.44
N HIS A 159 -1.14 1.87 -0.58
CA HIS A 159 -2.51 2.29 -0.92
C HIS A 159 -2.93 3.61 -0.23
N SER A 160 -1.99 4.33 0.40
CA SER A 160 -2.36 5.42 1.32
C SER A 160 -1.60 6.73 1.07
N LEU A 161 -0.94 6.86 -0.10
CA LEU A 161 -0.36 8.15 -0.47
C LEU A 161 -1.47 9.21 -0.57
N GLY A 162 -1.29 10.31 0.14
CA GLY A 162 -2.31 11.37 0.26
C GLY A 162 -3.24 11.24 1.46
N THR A 163 -3.26 10.09 2.15
CA THR A 163 -4.00 9.89 3.40
C THR A 163 -3.27 10.55 4.56
N THR A 164 -4.03 11.10 5.53
CA THR A 164 -3.50 11.64 6.78
C THR A 164 -4.20 11.04 8.00
N TRP A 165 -3.50 11.05 9.13
CA TRP A 165 -3.99 10.69 10.45
C TRP A 165 -3.70 11.86 11.40
N ASN A 166 -4.71 12.45 12.02
CA ASN A 166 -4.57 13.70 12.78
C ASN A 166 -3.81 14.81 12.02
N GLY A 167 -3.99 14.87 10.68
CA GLY A 167 -3.29 15.82 9.82
C GLY A 167 -1.84 15.44 9.47
N GLN A 168 -1.25 14.41 10.09
CA GLN A 168 0.05 13.87 9.75
C GLN A 168 -0.07 12.89 8.58
N LYS A 169 0.82 12.99 7.59
CA LYS A 169 0.79 12.12 6.40
C LYS A 169 1.12 10.68 6.76
N ILE A 170 0.30 9.74 6.30
CA ILE A 170 0.59 8.30 6.42
C ILE A 170 1.91 7.98 5.74
N GLY A 171 2.71 7.14 6.38
CA GLY A 171 4.10 6.84 6.02
C GLY A 171 5.13 7.71 6.74
N THR A 172 4.70 8.71 7.53
CA THR A 172 5.59 9.56 8.34
C THR A 172 5.36 9.43 9.85
N ILE A 173 4.45 8.56 10.26
CA ILE A 173 4.10 8.34 11.68
C ILE A 173 5.04 7.30 12.29
N GLY A 174 5.25 6.19 11.60
CA GLY A 174 6.24 5.19 11.98
C GLY A 174 7.68 5.62 11.67
N LYS A 175 8.61 4.74 11.98
CA LYS A 175 10.05 4.96 11.76
C LYS A 175 10.44 4.97 10.28
N ILE A 176 9.72 4.21 9.44
CA ILE A 176 9.95 4.09 8.00
C ILE A 176 8.60 4.00 7.30
N GLY A 177 8.39 4.76 6.24
CA GLY A 177 7.24 4.64 5.35
C GLY A 177 7.62 4.09 3.99
N CYS A 178 6.80 3.17 3.44
CA CYS A 178 7.04 2.51 2.16
C CYS A 178 5.85 2.74 1.22
N PHE A 179 6.12 3.17 -0.03
CA PHE A 179 5.11 3.51 -1.03
C PHE A 179 5.32 2.76 -2.33
N SER A 180 4.25 2.61 -3.10
CA SER A 180 4.26 1.90 -4.37
C SER A 180 3.96 2.84 -5.54
N PHE A 181 4.67 2.62 -6.65
CA PHE A 181 4.43 3.26 -7.94
C PHE A 181 3.98 2.26 -9.01
N GLN A 182 3.48 1.11 -8.59
CA GLN A 182 2.89 0.13 -9.50
C GLN A 182 1.67 0.76 -10.22
N SER A 183 1.39 0.36 -11.46
CA SER A 183 0.42 1.01 -12.37
C SER A 183 -0.94 1.36 -11.78
N TYR A 184 -1.40 0.60 -10.80
CA TYR A 184 -2.72 0.78 -10.17
C TYR A 184 -2.67 1.59 -8.86
N LYS A 185 -1.57 2.27 -8.58
CA LYS A 185 -1.44 3.15 -7.42
C LYS A 185 -1.71 4.61 -7.80
N LEU A 186 -1.78 5.47 -6.81
CA LEU A 186 -2.05 6.90 -7.02
C LEU A 186 -1.04 7.55 -7.98
N LEU A 187 0.23 7.11 -7.94
CA LEU A 187 1.29 7.46 -8.88
C LEU A 187 1.72 6.20 -9.65
N ASN A 188 1.76 6.31 -10.97
CA ASN A 188 2.01 5.20 -11.89
C ASN A 188 3.38 5.33 -12.57
N ALA A 189 4.25 4.33 -12.38
CA ALA A 189 5.50 4.17 -13.16
C ALA A 189 5.62 2.78 -13.80
N GLY A 190 4.51 2.04 -13.92
CA GLY A 190 4.54 0.62 -14.27
C GLY A 190 4.91 -0.21 -13.05
N GLU A 191 6.18 -0.16 -12.68
CA GLU A 191 6.74 -0.71 -11.46
C GLU A 191 7.61 0.33 -10.76
N GLY A 192 7.70 0.24 -9.43
CA GLY A 192 8.50 1.12 -8.61
C GLY A 192 7.99 1.22 -7.17
N GLY A 193 8.82 1.79 -6.33
CA GLY A 193 8.50 2.13 -4.95
C GLY A 193 9.48 3.12 -4.39
N ILE A 194 9.19 3.60 -3.19
CA ILE A 194 10.06 4.50 -2.45
C ILE A 194 9.89 4.26 -0.96
N LEU A 195 10.97 4.30 -0.21
CA LEU A 195 10.92 4.38 1.25
C LEU A 195 11.34 5.77 1.71
N ILE A 196 10.81 6.20 2.85
CA ILE A 196 11.16 7.45 3.52
C ILE A 196 11.49 7.18 4.98
N THR A 197 12.39 7.97 5.55
CA THR A 197 12.75 7.92 6.97
C THR A 197 13.48 9.19 7.38
N ASP A 198 13.50 9.49 8.68
CA ASP A 198 14.32 10.56 9.26
C ASP A 198 15.61 10.02 9.90
N ASP A 199 15.79 8.70 9.89
CA ASP A 199 16.94 8.01 10.48
C ASP A 199 18.09 7.86 9.49
N GLU A 200 19.20 8.52 9.79
CA GLU A 200 20.38 8.59 8.92
C GLU A 200 21.09 7.24 8.77
N ASP A 201 21.12 6.44 9.80
CA ASP A 201 21.73 5.10 9.75
C ASP A 201 20.88 4.12 8.92
N ILE A 202 19.54 4.22 9.01
CA ILE A 202 18.61 3.43 8.20
C ILE A 202 18.74 3.78 6.73
N ILE A 203 18.71 5.06 6.38
CA ILE A 203 18.80 5.45 4.97
C ILE A 203 20.16 5.09 4.37
N ALA A 204 21.26 5.26 5.11
CA ALA A 204 22.59 4.87 4.64
C ALA A 204 22.67 3.38 4.34
N ARG A 205 22.17 2.51 5.24
CA ARG A 205 22.11 1.07 5.04
C ARG A 205 21.26 0.69 3.83
N THR A 206 20.06 1.30 3.70
CA THR A 206 19.15 0.99 2.59
C THR A 206 19.73 1.45 1.25
N ILE A 207 20.38 2.60 1.17
CA ILE A 207 21.08 3.07 -0.05
C ILE A 207 22.13 2.05 -0.47
N ILE A 208 23.01 1.63 0.45
CA ILE A 208 24.05 0.64 0.14
C ILE A 208 23.43 -0.67 -0.30
N MET A 209 22.52 -1.25 0.50
CA MET A 209 21.87 -2.53 0.21
C MET A 209 21.07 -2.51 -1.08
N SER A 210 20.49 -1.38 -1.47
CA SER A 210 19.74 -1.27 -2.74
C SER A 210 20.60 -1.45 -3.99
N GLY A 211 21.93 -1.45 -3.85
CA GLY A 211 22.88 -1.63 -4.94
C GLY A 211 23.76 -0.40 -5.21
N ALA A 212 24.18 0.32 -4.18
CA ALA A 212 25.17 1.38 -4.29
C ALA A 212 26.58 0.78 -4.22
N TYR A 213 27.12 0.40 -5.38
CA TYR A 213 28.45 -0.16 -5.49
C TYR A 213 29.55 0.87 -5.20
N GLU A 214 30.63 0.45 -4.61
CA GLU A 214 31.82 1.26 -4.34
C GLU A 214 31.48 2.60 -3.67
N THR A 215 31.74 3.73 -4.36
CA THR A 215 31.51 5.07 -3.87
C THR A 215 30.27 5.75 -4.45
N ASN A 216 29.40 5.01 -5.15
CA ASN A 216 28.21 5.60 -5.77
C ASN A 216 27.21 6.19 -4.76
N TRP A 217 27.27 5.78 -3.49
CA TRP A 217 26.50 6.37 -2.41
C TRP A 217 26.79 7.88 -2.21
N GLN A 218 27.98 8.37 -2.60
CA GLN A 218 28.32 9.79 -2.51
C GLN A 218 27.38 10.68 -3.33
N LYS A 219 26.74 10.13 -4.37
CA LYS A 219 25.78 10.85 -5.22
C LYS A 219 24.44 11.12 -4.55
N HIS A 220 24.19 10.59 -3.37
CA HIS A 220 23.00 10.92 -2.58
C HIS A 220 23.12 12.19 -1.74
N GLY A 221 24.30 12.87 -1.75
CA GLY A 221 24.49 14.14 -1.06
C GLY A 221 24.46 14.07 0.46
N MET A 222 24.64 12.87 1.04
CA MET A 222 24.66 12.64 2.49
C MET A 222 26.08 12.67 3.05
N ASP A 223 26.20 12.77 4.39
CA ASP A 223 27.48 12.76 5.07
C ASP A 223 28.28 11.47 4.82
N ALA A 224 29.52 11.64 4.36
CA ALA A 224 30.43 10.53 4.07
C ALA A 224 30.75 9.68 5.32
N GLY A 225 30.72 10.28 6.51
CA GLY A 225 31.03 9.60 7.76
C GLY A 225 30.01 8.49 8.10
N THR A 226 28.73 8.73 7.87
CA THR A 226 27.67 7.74 8.12
C THR A 226 27.79 6.55 7.18
N PHE A 227 28.02 6.79 5.88
CA PHE A 227 28.26 5.68 4.93
C PHE A 227 29.50 4.86 5.25
N GLY A 228 30.58 5.49 5.70
CA GLY A 228 31.81 4.83 6.09
C GLY A 228 31.63 3.76 7.18
N LYS A 229 30.59 3.89 8.02
CA LYS A 229 30.23 2.86 9.02
C LYS A 229 29.81 1.54 8.35
N TYR A 230 29.15 1.59 7.18
CA TYR A 230 28.47 0.47 6.54
C TYR A 230 29.09 0.03 5.22
N GLN A 231 29.93 0.84 4.62
CA GLN A 231 30.60 0.55 3.35
C GLN A 231 31.34 -0.79 3.40
N ASN A 232 31.09 -1.65 2.42
CA ASN A 232 31.66 -3.01 2.31
C ASN A 232 31.30 -3.99 3.44
N LYS A 233 30.39 -3.63 4.33
CA LYS A 233 29.91 -4.50 5.43
C LYS A 233 28.55 -5.15 5.15
N LEU A 234 27.76 -4.57 4.25
CA LEU A 234 26.41 -5.01 3.94
C LEU A 234 26.36 -5.68 2.57
N PRO A 235 25.60 -6.79 2.43
CA PRO A 235 25.36 -7.41 1.13
C PRO A 235 24.52 -6.48 0.24
N LEU A 236 24.75 -6.53 -1.07
CA LEU A 236 24.04 -5.73 -2.04
C LEU A 236 22.89 -6.50 -2.67
N TYR A 237 21.75 -5.83 -2.85
CA TYR A 237 20.62 -6.31 -3.62
C TYR A 237 20.42 -5.38 -4.83
N ASN A 238 20.03 -5.90 -5.97
CA ASN A 238 19.75 -5.04 -7.13
C ASN A 238 18.28 -4.59 -7.14
N THR A 239 17.96 -3.58 -6.34
CA THR A 239 16.59 -3.06 -6.16
C THR A 239 16.44 -1.61 -6.61
N ARG A 240 17.31 -1.14 -7.48
CA ARG A 240 17.35 0.25 -7.95
C ARG A 240 16.16 0.58 -8.85
N LEU A 241 15.60 1.78 -8.69
CA LEU A 241 14.68 2.37 -9.67
C LEU A 241 15.49 2.93 -10.85
N SER A 242 14.94 2.83 -12.07
CA SER A 242 15.53 3.46 -13.26
C SER A 242 15.20 4.95 -13.33
N ASN A 243 16.05 5.73 -14.03
CA ASN A 243 15.76 7.13 -14.30
C ASN A 243 14.47 7.31 -15.11
N LEU A 244 14.16 6.41 -16.03
CA LEU A 244 12.94 6.46 -16.81
C LEU A 244 11.68 6.36 -15.91
N SER A 245 11.64 5.40 -14.99
CA SER A 245 10.54 5.29 -14.03
C SER A 245 10.44 6.51 -13.12
N ALA A 246 11.57 7.08 -12.71
CA ALA A 246 11.59 8.28 -11.88
C ALA A 246 10.97 9.51 -12.59
N ILE A 247 11.24 9.70 -13.88
CA ILE A 247 10.61 10.76 -14.68
C ILE A 247 9.09 10.62 -14.67
N LEU A 248 8.57 9.38 -14.85
CA LEU A 248 7.14 9.12 -14.84
C LEU A 248 6.51 9.52 -13.50
N VAL A 249 7.13 9.15 -12.37
CA VAL A 249 6.62 9.49 -11.04
C VAL A 249 6.69 10.99 -10.79
N ARG A 250 7.85 11.63 -11.04
CA ARG A 250 8.07 13.07 -10.82
C ARG A 250 7.01 13.93 -11.54
N ALA A 251 6.71 13.56 -12.79
CA ALA A 251 5.69 14.24 -13.56
C ALA A 251 4.29 14.17 -12.92
N GLN A 252 4.03 13.25 -12.01
CA GLN A 252 2.74 13.06 -11.36
C GLN A 252 2.68 13.61 -9.92
N LEU A 253 3.80 14.02 -9.31
CA LEU A 253 3.80 14.48 -7.90
C LEU A 253 2.81 15.63 -7.65
N ALA A 254 2.67 16.56 -8.59
CA ALA A 254 1.72 17.67 -8.47
C ALA A 254 0.25 17.25 -8.61
N GLU A 255 -0.02 16.01 -9.02
CA GLU A 255 -1.38 15.48 -9.17
C GLU A 255 -1.91 14.80 -7.89
N VAL A 256 -1.04 14.58 -6.89
CA VAL A 256 -1.39 13.82 -5.67
C VAL A 256 -2.61 14.38 -4.97
N GLU A 257 -2.63 15.69 -4.67
CA GLU A 257 -3.73 16.34 -3.96
C GLU A 257 -5.04 16.28 -4.76
N ARG A 258 -4.98 16.56 -6.06
CA ARG A 258 -6.15 16.49 -6.94
C ARG A 258 -6.70 15.07 -7.00
N ARG A 259 -5.84 14.06 -7.24
CA ARG A 259 -6.27 12.66 -7.32
C ARG A 259 -6.82 12.15 -5.99
N ALA A 260 -6.22 12.54 -4.87
CA ALA A 260 -6.74 12.22 -3.54
C ALA A 260 -8.13 12.81 -3.31
N LYS A 261 -8.33 14.10 -3.64
CA LYS A 261 -9.62 14.79 -3.52
C LYS A 261 -10.68 14.18 -4.43
N ASP A 262 -10.36 13.93 -5.70
CA ASP A 262 -11.29 13.34 -6.66
C ASP A 262 -11.65 11.91 -6.28
N GLY A 263 -10.67 11.13 -5.81
CA GLY A 263 -10.89 9.77 -5.30
C GLY A 263 -11.82 9.74 -4.08
N LEU A 264 -11.62 10.66 -3.12
CA LEU A 264 -12.48 10.77 -1.94
C LEU A 264 -13.90 11.18 -2.34
N ARG A 265 -14.06 12.19 -3.21
CA ARG A 265 -15.36 12.59 -3.76
C ARG A 265 -16.10 11.39 -4.37
N ASN A 266 -15.44 10.61 -5.21
CA ASN A 266 -16.04 9.46 -5.87
C ASN A 266 -16.39 8.36 -4.87
N HIS A 267 -15.50 8.11 -3.90
CA HIS A 267 -15.74 7.14 -2.83
C HIS A 267 -16.98 7.51 -2.01
N ASP A 268 -17.06 8.75 -1.55
CA ASP A 268 -18.13 9.19 -0.67
C ASP A 268 -19.50 9.19 -1.39
N ALA A 269 -19.53 9.62 -2.66
CA ALA A 269 -20.75 9.58 -3.47
C ALA A 269 -21.26 8.14 -3.68
N LEU A 270 -20.33 7.18 -3.95
CA LEU A 270 -20.73 5.79 -4.09
C LEU A 270 -21.11 5.16 -2.74
N ALA A 271 -20.39 5.47 -1.69
CA ALA A 271 -20.67 4.98 -0.33
C ALA A 271 -22.06 5.42 0.14
N GLU A 272 -22.41 6.70 -0.03
CA GLU A 272 -23.74 7.24 0.29
C GLU A 272 -24.83 6.51 -0.49
N LYS A 273 -24.63 6.28 -1.79
CA LYS A 273 -25.62 5.62 -2.64
C LYS A 273 -25.84 4.17 -2.25
N ILE A 274 -24.79 3.37 -2.03
CA ILE A 274 -24.94 1.95 -1.71
C ILE A 274 -25.38 1.71 -0.26
N ALA A 275 -25.07 2.62 0.67
CA ALA A 275 -25.53 2.56 2.06
C ALA A 275 -27.07 2.72 2.21
N THR A 276 -27.78 3.11 1.14
CA THR A 276 -29.27 3.09 1.12
C THR A 276 -29.86 1.69 1.26
N HIS A 277 -29.06 0.65 1.03
CA HIS A 277 -29.50 -0.74 1.15
C HIS A 277 -28.88 -1.43 2.36
N SER A 278 -29.72 -1.92 3.29
CA SER A 278 -29.30 -2.53 4.58
C SER A 278 -28.42 -3.77 4.47
N SER A 279 -28.32 -4.40 3.30
CA SER A 279 -27.43 -5.54 3.05
C SER A 279 -26.02 -5.14 2.61
N LEU A 280 -25.75 -3.85 2.48
CA LEU A 280 -24.44 -3.33 2.10
C LEU A 280 -23.95 -2.37 3.19
N GLU A 281 -22.76 -2.64 3.72
CA GLU A 281 -22.14 -1.81 4.74
C GLU A 281 -20.78 -1.29 4.27
N VAL A 282 -20.64 0.02 4.21
CA VAL A 282 -19.35 0.68 3.95
C VAL A 282 -18.73 1.08 5.29
N PRO A 283 -17.55 0.56 5.63
CA PRO A 283 -16.91 0.89 6.90
C PRO A 283 -16.62 2.38 7.04
N THR A 284 -17.04 2.96 8.13
CA THR A 284 -16.78 4.36 8.46
C THR A 284 -15.29 4.57 8.74
N PRO A 285 -14.66 5.65 8.22
CA PRO A 285 -13.32 6.05 8.63
C PRO A 285 -13.24 6.27 10.14
N LEU A 286 -12.08 6.04 10.74
CA LEU A 286 -11.82 6.50 12.10
C LEU A 286 -11.74 8.03 12.12
N GLU A 287 -12.17 8.67 13.21
CA GLU A 287 -12.27 10.14 13.27
C GLU A 287 -10.96 10.87 12.89
N PRO A 288 -9.75 10.41 13.30
CA PRO A 288 -8.50 11.05 12.89
C PRO A 288 -8.10 10.82 11.42
N GLU A 289 -8.76 9.88 10.70
CA GLU A 289 -8.37 9.47 9.36
C GLU A 289 -9.00 10.36 8.28
N HIS A 290 -8.17 10.95 7.42
CA HIS A 290 -8.62 11.58 6.18
C HIS A 290 -8.05 10.81 4.99
N ARG A 291 -8.91 10.07 4.29
CA ARG A 291 -8.52 9.08 3.28
C ARG A 291 -8.24 9.68 1.90
N ALA A 292 -7.37 9.01 1.14
CA ALA A 292 -7.15 9.21 -0.28
C ALA A 292 -7.45 7.89 -1.04
N PRO A 293 -8.72 7.48 -1.17
CA PRO A 293 -9.08 6.18 -1.71
C PRO A 293 -8.94 6.13 -3.24
N ASP A 294 -8.55 4.96 -3.76
CA ASP A 294 -8.55 4.60 -5.19
C ASP A 294 -9.50 3.43 -5.50
N SER A 295 -10.27 3.04 -4.51
CA SER A 295 -11.21 1.91 -4.53
C SER A 295 -12.21 2.06 -3.40
N ILE A 296 -13.31 1.32 -3.47
CA ILE A 296 -14.27 1.20 -2.39
C ILE A 296 -14.34 -0.26 -1.92
N GLN A 297 -14.38 -0.45 -0.61
CA GLN A 297 -14.66 -1.72 0.04
C GLN A 297 -15.98 -1.59 0.80
N PHE A 298 -16.80 -2.63 0.70
CA PHE A 298 -18.05 -2.75 1.44
C PHE A 298 -18.33 -4.20 1.79
N ASN A 299 -19.06 -4.43 2.87
CA ASN A 299 -19.41 -5.74 3.35
C ASN A 299 -20.81 -6.16 2.90
N LEU A 300 -20.95 -7.43 2.55
CA LEU A 300 -22.28 -8.06 2.38
C LEU A 300 -22.79 -8.51 3.74
N VAL A 301 -23.89 -7.91 4.20
CA VAL A 301 -24.53 -8.23 5.49
C VAL A 301 -25.56 -9.32 5.29
N ASP A 302 -25.52 -10.35 6.15
CA ASP A 302 -26.45 -11.49 6.16
C ASP A 302 -26.50 -12.28 4.83
N PHE A 303 -25.37 -12.40 4.14
CA PHE A 303 -25.26 -13.20 2.91
C PHE A 303 -24.64 -14.57 3.19
N SER A 304 -25.22 -15.61 2.64
CA SER A 304 -24.57 -16.91 2.46
C SER A 304 -23.46 -16.82 1.38
N ASP A 305 -22.58 -17.82 1.33
CA ASP A 305 -21.56 -17.90 0.28
C ASP A 305 -22.16 -18.02 -1.12
N ALA A 306 -23.32 -18.68 -1.24
CA ALA A 306 -24.02 -18.82 -2.51
C ALA A 306 -24.58 -17.47 -3.00
N GLU A 307 -25.21 -16.69 -2.10
CA GLU A 307 -25.72 -15.35 -2.40
C GLU A 307 -24.60 -14.39 -2.76
N ALA A 308 -23.49 -14.42 -2.03
CA ALA A 308 -22.31 -13.59 -2.31
C ALA A 308 -21.71 -13.89 -3.70
N LYS A 309 -21.65 -15.18 -4.10
CA LYS A 309 -21.24 -15.58 -5.46
C LYS A 309 -22.25 -15.14 -6.51
N ALA A 310 -23.56 -15.25 -6.25
CA ALA A 310 -24.59 -14.80 -7.16
C ALA A 310 -24.52 -13.27 -7.37
N PHE A 311 -24.26 -12.52 -6.31
CA PHE A 311 -24.08 -11.07 -6.38
C PHE A 311 -22.88 -10.68 -7.26
N THR A 312 -21.69 -11.24 -7.02
CA THR A 312 -20.52 -10.93 -7.83
C THR A 312 -20.69 -11.35 -9.30
N SER A 313 -21.42 -12.46 -9.56
CA SER A 313 -21.77 -12.87 -10.93
C SER A 313 -22.71 -11.86 -11.60
N ALA A 314 -23.73 -11.37 -10.88
CA ALA A 314 -24.67 -10.37 -11.39
C ALA A 314 -23.94 -9.04 -11.67
N CYS A 315 -23.01 -8.60 -10.81
CA CYS A 315 -22.16 -7.43 -11.04
C CYS A 315 -21.33 -7.60 -12.32
N LYS A 316 -20.71 -8.75 -12.52
CA LYS A 316 -19.91 -9.05 -13.71
C LYS A 316 -20.78 -9.03 -15.00
N GLU A 317 -21.99 -9.60 -14.95
CA GLU A 317 -22.96 -9.53 -16.06
C GLU A 317 -23.38 -8.09 -16.36
N ALA A 318 -23.44 -7.23 -15.33
CA ALA A 318 -23.73 -5.81 -15.47
C ALA A 318 -22.54 -4.97 -15.96
N GLY A 319 -21.34 -5.58 -16.12
CA GLY A 319 -20.14 -4.91 -16.61
C GLY A 319 -19.32 -4.20 -15.54
N ILE A 320 -19.57 -4.51 -14.25
CA ILE A 320 -18.77 -4.00 -13.12
C ILE A 320 -18.03 -5.13 -12.42
N GLY A 321 -16.74 -4.92 -12.19
CA GLY A 321 -15.82 -5.93 -11.67
C GLY A 321 -15.75 -5.97 -10.14
N VAL A 322 -16.90 -6.13 -9.44
CA VAL A 322 -16.90 -6.34 -7.99
C VAL A 322 -16.33 -7.72 -7.67
N SER A 323 -15.35 -7.78 -6.77
CA SER A 323 -14.76 -9.03 -6.31
C SER A 323 -14.86 -9.16 -4.79
N ILE A 324 -14.88 -10.39 -4.27
CA ILE A 324 -14.83 -10.68 -2.84
C ILE A 324 -13.47 -11.32 -2.55
N PHE A 325 -12.70 -10.73 -1.64
CA PHE A 325 -11.32 -11.13 -1.39
C PHE A 325 -11.17 -12.61 -1.07
N GLY A 326 -11.99 -13.14 -0.16
CA GLY A 326 -11.90 -14.52 0.30
C GLY A 326 -12.47 -15.57 -0.65
N MET A 327 -13.26 -15.16 -1.66
CA MET A 327 -13.91 -16.08 -2.60
C MET A 327 -13.13 -16.30 -3.90
N GLN A 328 -12.09 -15.51 -4.16
CA GLN A 328 -11.23 -15.71 -5.30
C GLN A 328 -10.16 -16.75 -4.99
N SER A 329 -10.11 -17.83 -5.76
CA SER A 329 -9.06 -18.84 -5.63
C SER A 329 -7.68 -18.22 -5.82
N GLY A 330 -6.76 -18.47 -4.87
CA GLY A 330 -5.39 -17.97 -4.93
C GLY A 330 -5.24 -16.46 -4.73
N ASN A 331 -6.25 -15.77 -4.18
CA ASN A 331 -6.13 -14.34 -3.89
C ASN A 331 -4.97 -14.07 -2.92
N ALA A 332 -4.00 -13.27 -3.37
CA ALA A 332 -2.78 -12.93 -2.61
C ALA A 332 -3.05 -12.08 -1.35
N ARG A 333 -4.30 -11.66 -1.09
CA ARG A 333 -4.72 -10.91 0.11
C ARG A 333 -5.38 -11.78 1.18
N ALA A 334 -5.67 -13.04 0.85
CA ALA A 334 -6.24 -14.00 1.79
C ALA A 334 -5.09 -14.80 2.43
N PHE A 335 -4.88 -14.58 3.71
CA PHE A 335 -3.73 -15.12 4.45
C PHE A 335 -3.61 -16.65 4.38
N TRP A 336 -4.68 -17.37 4.24
CA TRP A 336 -4.67 -18.84 4.08
C TRP A 336 -4.10 -19.33 2.74
N ASN A 337 -3.85 -18.44 1.80
CA ASN A 337 -3.19 -18.74 0.53
C ASN A 337 -1.66 -18.55 0.61
N TRP A 338 -1.12 -18.03 1.71
CA TRP A 338 0.32 -17.78 1.88
C TRP A 338 1.05 -19.05 2.34
N GLN A 339 1.09 -20.05 1.45
CA GLN A 339 1.67 -21.38 1.73
C GLN A 339 3.18 -21.37 2.01
N PHE A 340 3.84 -20.25 1.83
CA PHE A 340 5.24 -20.04 2.20
C PHE A 340 5.45 -19.73 3.69
N LEU A 341 4.37 -19.57 4.46
CA LEU A 341 4.39 -19.48 5.91
C LEU A 341 4.22 -20.85 6.54
N GLU A 342 4.92 -21.10 7.64
CA GLU A 342 4.73 -22.31 8.43
C GLU A 342 3.38 -22.27 9.15
N GLY A 343 2.49 -23.16 8.77
CA GLY A 343 1.13 -23.25 9.31
C GLY A 343 0.22 -22.12 8.82
N THR A 344 -1.09 -22.29 9.04
CA THR A 344 -2.09 -21.25 8.81
C THR A 344 -2.58 -20.76 10.16
N PRO A 345 -2.26 -19.54 10.58
CA PRO A 345 -2.75 -19.01 11.85
C PRO A 345 -4.27 -18.92 11.87
N GLU A 346 -4.86 -19.07 13.04
CA GLU A 346 -6.29 -18.83 13.23
C GLU A 346 -6.54 -17.32 13.37
N LEU A 347 -7.24 -16.74 12.39
CA LEU A 347 -7.67 -15.34 12.36
C LEU A 347 -9.14 -15.31 12.01
N PRO A 348 -10.04 -15.58 12.98
CA PRO A 348 -11.45 -15.76 12.70
C PRO A 348 -12.14 -14.51 12.17
N GLN A 349 -11.83 -13.34 12.70
CA GLN A 349 -12.41 -12.07 12.24
C GLN A 349 -11.93 -11.75 10.82
N THR A 350 -10.63 -11.85 10.54
CA THR A 350 -10.08 -11.64 9.19
C THR A 350 -10.72 -12.59 8.17
N ARG A 351 -10.88 -13.86 8.55
CA ARG A 351 -11.52 -14.83 7.66
C ARG A 351 -12.98 -14.48 7.39
N ALA A 352 -13.75 -14.17 8.42
CA ALA A 352 -15.15 -13.79 8.29
C ALA A 352 -15.30 -12.53 7.42
N MET A 353 -14.51 -11.50 7.69
CA MET A 353 -14.48 -10.26 6.92
C MET A 353 -14.15 -10.53 5.45
N LEU A 354 -13.05 -11.22 5.14
CA LEU A 354 -12.62 -11.47 3.76
C LEU A 354 -13.67 -12.26 2.94
N MET A 355 -14.47 -13.10 3.57
CA MET A 355 -15.54 -13.85 2.89
C MET A 355 -16.75 -12.99 2.51
N ARG A 356 -16.84 -11.74 3.00
CA ARG A 356 -17.94 -10.79 2.71
C ARG A 356 -17.44 -9.44 2.17
N ALA A 357 -16.14 -9.22 2.24
CA ALA A 357 -15.52 -7.97 1.82
C ALA A 357 -15.45 -7.85 0.29
N CYS A 358 -16.33 -7.03 -0.25
CA CYS A 358 -16.32 -6.62 -1.65
C CYS A 358 -15.23 -5.58 -1.91
N ASP A 359 -14.64 -5.63 -3.09
CA ASP A 359 -13.59 -4.70 -3.55
C ASP A 359 -13.93 -4.25 -4.98
N LEU A 360 -13.98 -2.94 -5.18
CA LEU A 360 -14.18 -2.32 -6.47
C LEU A 360 -13.20 -1.17 -6.65
N ARG A 361 -12.45 -1.17 -7.74
CA ARG A 361 -11.64 0.00 -8.11
C ARG A 361 -12.52 1.19 -8.45
N LEU A 362 -12.10 2.36 -7.96
CA LEU A 362 -12.81 3.62 -8.15
C LEU A 362 -11.81 4.72 -8.53
N PRO A 363 -11.33 4.75 -9.80
CA PRO A 363 -10.34 5.72 -10.23
C PRO A 363 -10.79 7.17 -10.03
N ALA A 364 -9.86 8.04 -9.67
CA ALA A 364 -10.11 9.47 -9.44
C ALA A 364 -10.70 10.18 -10.66
N ARG A 365 -10.40 9.70 -11.87
CA ARG A 365 -10.89 10.27 -13.14
C ARG A 365 -12.38 10.09 -13.42
N LEU A 366 -13.08 9.23 -12.69
CA LEU A 366 -14.52 9.03 -12.89
C LEU A 366 -15.31 10.30 -12.60
N THR A 367 -16.31 10.54 -13.41
CA THR A 367 -17.32 11.58 -13.16
C THR A 367 -18.33 11.11 -12.12
N LEU A 368 -19.03 12.04 -11.47
CA LEU A 368 -20.10 11.69 -10.53
C LEU A 368 -21.26 10.94 -11.20
N ASP A 369 -21.56 11.24 -12.46
CA ASP A 369 -22.59 10.52 -13.23
C ASP A 369 -22.20 9.06 -13.45
N GLU A 370 -20.92 8.77 -13.74
CA GLU A 370 -20.42 7.40 -13.86
C GLU A 370 -20.45 6.67 -12.51
N VAL A 371 -20.08 7.37 -11.43
CA VAL A 371 -20.16 6.83 -10.06
C VAL A 371 -21.58 6.50 -9.66
N ASP A 372 -22.53 7.38 -9.99
CA ASP A 372 -23.96 7.17 -9.74
C ASP A 372 -24.50 5.94 -10.49
N GLN A 373 -24.15 5.80 -11.79
CA GLN A 373 -24.53 4.63 -12.60
C GLN A 373 -23.90 3.32 -12.06
N ILE A 374 -22.66 3.36 -11.57
CA ILE A 374 -22.01 2.21 -10.91
C ILE A 374 -22.81 1.80 -9.67
N GLY A 375 -23.25 2.76 -8.87
CA GLY A 375 -24.11 2.51 -7.71
C GLY A 375 -25.43 1.84 -8.08
N ASP A 376 -26.12 2.31 -9.13
CA ASP A 376 -27.34 1.67 -9.64
C ASP A 376 -27.12 0.23 -10.09
N LEU A 377 -25.98 -0.04 -10.74
CA LEU A 377 -25.61 -1.38 -11.15
C LEU A 377 -25.31 -2.30 -9.97
N ILE A 378 -24.67 -1.79 -8.91
CA ILE A 378 -24.46 -2.54 -7.66
C ILE A 378 -25.81 -2.91 -7.03
N LEU A 379 -26.69 -1.92 -6.83
CA LEU A 379 -28.01 -2.14 -6.21
C LEU A 379 -28.89 -3.08 -7.03
N SER A 380 -28.96 -2.91 -8.35
CA SER A 380 -29.74 -3.80 -9.22
C SER A 380 -29.17 -5.23 -9.27
N SER A 381 -27.84 -5.38 -9.16
CA SER A 381 -27.20 -6.69 -9.10
C SER A 381 -27.50 -7.40 -7.77
N LEU A 382 -27.63 -6.66 -6.69
CA LEU A 382 -28.03 -7.18 -5.39
C LEU A 382 -29.45 -7.77 -5.44
N GLU A 383 -30.41 -7.06 -6.00
CA GLU A 383 -31.80 -7.55 -6.17
C GLU A 383 -31.88 -8.79 -7.04
N LYS A 384 -31.11 -8.84 -8.13
CA LYS A 384 -31.01 -10.03 -9.01
C LYS A 384 -30.45 -11.23 -8.25
N ALA A 385 -29.45 -11.03 -7.39
CA ALA A 385 -28.86 -12.12 -6.60
C ALA A 385 -29.87 -12.74 -5.64
N LYS A 386 -30.66 -11.91 -4.95
CA LYS A 386 -31.72 -12.37 -4.03
C LYS A 386 -32.84 -13.11 -4.75
N THR A 387 -33.28 -12.62 -5.91
CA THR A 387 -34.36 -13.24 -6.69
C THR A 387 -33.98 -14.60 -7.26
N ARG A 388 -32.74 -14.80 -7.69
CA ARG A 388 -32.23 -16.08 -8.24
C ARG A 388 -32.17 -17.20 -7.22
N GLN A 389 -32.21 -16.91 -5.93
CA GLN A 389 -32.19 -17.93 -4.87
C GLN A 389 -33.60 -18.26 -4.32
N ALA A 390 -34.58 -17.38 -4.57
CA ALA A 390 -35.94 -17.60 -4.20
C ALA A 390 -36.71 -18.45 -5.25
N ALA A 391 -36.12 -18.68 -6.43
CA ALA A 391 -36.65 -19.48 -7.53
C ALA A 391 -35.94 -20.85 -7.63
#